data_02796dd7c94e604f4f3d86727e761c64
#
_entry.id   02796dd7c94e604f4f3d86727e761c64
#
_cell.length_a   1.000
_cell.length_b   1.000
_cell.length_c   1.000
_cell.angle_alpha   90.00
_cell.angle_beta   90.00
_cell.angle_gamma   90.00
#
_symmetry.space_group_name_H-M   'P 1'
#
loop_
_entity.id
_entity.type
_entity.pdbx_description
1 polymer ?
#
loop_
_entity_poly.entity_id
_entity_poly.type
_entity_poly.pdbx_seq_one_letter_code
_entity_poly.pdbx_strand_id
1 'polypeptide(L)'
;VTASGLAATAVSAPWIARLVDRHGQARIAVPATVCAVLGSLALVLCVHYDAPDWTLFAAYAATATTPNTGGMSRARWAHLLKGDPEALHTANSFEQAADELCYMLGPVLAAFLCGTVFPEAGTLTGAALLLTGILLFAAQRSTEPPPRPLSSRAKAPLRAPGMPAQLAVCLAMGAVFGAMEVVTVAFADAQGHRSVAGVALGLQAAGSCVAGLVFGLLRPAGPADRRLRWCVAAMTVLMTLPLLAAALTGSLLLLSGALLVAGTATAPTMVTNMTLVQQRTPEGRLNEGMTLAVTGLLGGIGCGSAAGGWAVEHLSPTAAYGVPVTAAAVALLISLVRRTG
;
A
#
# COMPACT_ATOMS: atom_id res chain seq x y z
N VAL A 1 4.31 2.17 20.25
CA VAL A 1 5.26 1.43 19.37
C VAL A 1 4.87 1.58 17.90
N THR A 2 3.63 1.29 17.49
CA THR A 2 3.20 1.34 16.06
C THR A 2 3.39 2.73 15.42
N ALA A 3 2.97 3.80 16.08
CA ALA A 3 3.10 5.17 15.58
C ALA A 3 4.58 5.61 15.40
N SER A 4 5.47 5.20 16.32
CA SER A 4 6.91 5.48 16.22
C SER A 4 7.56 4.74 15.04
N GLY A 5 7.13 3.50 14.77
CA GLY A 5 7.60 2.75 13.60
C GLY A 5 7.14 3.35 12.28
N LEU A 6 5.87 3.78 12.19
CA LEU A 6 5.38 4.52 11.01
C LEU A 6 6.17 5.79 10.76
N ALA A 7 6.46 6.56 11.80
CA ALA A 7 7.29 7.76 11.70
C ALA A 7 8.73 7.44 11.27
N ALA A 8 9.34 6.39 11.83
CA ALA A 8 10.67 5.93 11.44
C ALA A 8 10.69 5.49 9.97
N THR A 9 9.67 4.74 9.52
CA THR A 9 9.54 4.31 8.11
C THR A 9 9.36 5.51 7.18
N ALA A 10 8.53 6.50 7.54
CA ALA A 10 8.33 7.69 6.73
C ALA A 10 9.63 8.49 6.50
N VAL A 11 10.56 8.45 7.46
CA VAL A 11 11.87 9.11 7.36
C VAL A 11 12.89 8.22 6.64
N SER A 12 13.00 6.94 7.02
CA SER A 12 14.05 6.03 6.51
C SER A 12 13.80 5.58 5.08
N ALA A 13 12.56 5.28 4.70
CA ALA A 13 12.24 4.70 3.41
C ALA A 13 12.65 5.58 2.20
N PRO A 14 12.41 6.91 2.17
CA PRO A 14 12.90 7.76 1.09
C PRO A 14 14.44 7.84 1.03
N TRP A 15 15.12 7.76 2.17
CA TRP A 15 16.58 7.72 2.23
C TRP A 15 17.14 6.45 1.63
N ILE A 16 16.59 5.30 2.03
CA ILE A 16 16.97 3.98 1.49
C ILE A 16 16.73 3.95 -0.02
N ALA A 17 15.58 4.44 -0.48
CA ALA A 17 15.25 4.51 -1.90
C ALA A 17 16.24 5.37 -2.71
N ARG A 18 16.70 6.50 -2.16
CA ARG A 18 17.77 7.31 -2.77
C ARG A 18 19.09 6.57 -2.86
N LEU A 19 19.44 5.82 -1.82
CA LEU A 19 20.67 5.00 -1.84
C LEU A 19 20.56 3.89 -2.88
N VAL A 20 19.39 3.26 -3.00
CA VAL A 20 19.08 2.26 -4.03
C VAL A 20 19.24 2.85 -5.44
N ASP A 21 18.68 4.03 -5.70
CA ASP A 21 18.82 4.70 -6.99
C ASP A 21 20.28 5.04 -7.34
N ARG A 22 21.10 5.38 -6.34
CA ARG A 22 22.50 5.79 -6.52
C ARG A 22 23.49 4.62 -6.65
N HIS A 23 23.28 3.55 -5.89
CA HIS A 23 24.27 2.48 -5.72
C HIS A 23 23.82 1.13 -6.26
N GLY A 24 22.55 1.03 -6.72
CA GLY A 24 21.94 -0.21 -7.20
C GLY A 24 21.06 -0.89 -6.15
N GLN A 25 20.10 -1.66 -6.64
CA GLN A 25 19.08 -2.31 -5.80
C GLN A 25 19.71 -3.38 -4.89
N ALA A 26 20.46 -4.32 -5.47
CA ALA A 26 21.04 -5.45 -4.73
C ALA A 26 22.00 -4.98 -3.62
N ARG A 27 22.81 -3.96 -3.91
CA ARG A 27 23.84 -3.46 -2.99
C ARG A 27 23.28 -2.80 -1.73
N ILE A 28 22.14 -2.17 -1.83
CA ILE A 28 21.51 -1.44 -0.72
C ILE A 28 20.38 -2.24 -0.08
N ALA A 29 19.55 -2.92 -0.88
CA ALA A 29 18.39 -3.61 -0.36
C ALA A 29 18.74 -4.79 0.54
N VAL A 30 19.78 -5.54 0.21
CA VAL A 30 20.20 -6.69 1.04
C VAL A 30 20.62 -6.25 2.45
N PRO A 31 21.60 -5.34 2.66
CA PRO A 31 21.97 -4.92 4.01
C PRO A 31 20.84 -4.20 4.75
N ALA A 32 20.01 -3.42 4.07
CA ALA A 32 18.84 -2.77 4.67
C ALA A 32 17.82 -3.81 5.18
N THR A 33 17.56 -4.87 4.39
CA THR A 33 16.68 -5.98 4.82
C THR A 33 17.28 -6.77 5.97
N VAL A 34 18.59 -7.04 5.94
CA VAL A 34 19.26 -7.72 7.08
C VAL A 34 19.08 -6.91 8.36
N CYS A 35 19.27 -5.59 8.31
CA CYS A 35 19.03 -4.72 9.45
C CYS A 35 17.57 -4.80 9.94
N ALA A 36 16.60 -4.79 9.03
CA ALA A 36 15.18 -4.92 9.37
C ALA A 36 14.86 -6.29 10.01
N VAL A 37 15.41 -7.37 9.46
CA VAL A 37 15.24 -8.73 10.01
C VAL A 37 15.87 -8.84 11.41
N LEU A 38 17.06 -8.28 11.62
CA LEU A 38 17.69 -8.23 12.94
C LEU A 38 16.83 -7.41 13.92
N GLY A 39 16.22 -6.31 13.47
CA GLY A 39 15.25 -5.55 14.25
C GLY A 39 14.01 -6.38 14.65
N SER A 40 13.47 -7.18 13.71
CA SER A 40 12.34 -8.08 13.99
C SER A 40 12.72 -9.18 14.99
N LEU A 41 13.92 -9.76 14.86
CA LEU A 41 14.42 -10.74 15.83
C LEU A 41 14.67 -10.12 17.19
N ALA A 42 15.22 -8.90 17.23
CA ALA A 42 15.41 -8.16 18.48
C ALA A 42 14.06 -7.88 19.16
N LEU A 43 12.99 -7.55 18.42
CA LEU A 43 11.64 -7.40 18.97
C LEU A 43 11.17 -8.68 19.65
N VAL A 44 11.32 -9.83 18.98
CA VAL A 44 10.95 -11.13 19.53
C VAL A 44 11.73 -11.40 20.84
N LEU A 45 13.03 -11.16 20.84
CA LEU A 45 13.88 -11.34 22.03
C LEU A 45 13.51 -10.38 23.16
N CYS A 46 13.23 -9.11 22.85
CA CYS A 46 12.81 -8.12 23.86
C CYS A 46 11.50 -8.53 24.54
N VAL A 47 10.55 -9.08 23.79
CA VAL A 47 9.29 -9.58 24.36
C VAL A 47 9.53 -10.86 25.16
N HIS A 48 10.36 -11.77 24.67
CA HIS A 48 10.63 -13.05 25.31
C HIS A 48 11.35 -12.91 26.67
N TYR A 49 12.25 -11.91 26.79
CA TYR A 49 13.04 -11.67 28.00
C TYR A 49 12.51 -10.50 28.86
N ASP A 50 11.29 -10.03 28.65
CA ASP A 50 10.69 -8.89 29.35
C ASP A 50 11.65 -7.68 29.42
N ALA A 51 12.30 -7.37 28.30
CA ALA A 51 13.25 -6.27 28.24
C ALA A 51 12.58 -4.90 28.45
N PRO A 52 13.30 -3.87 28.92
CA PRO A 52 12.74 -2.54 29.14
C PRO A 52 12.01 -1.99 27.90
N ASP A 53 10.88 -1.30 28.08
CA ASP A 53 9.99 -0.83 27.02
C ASP A 53 10.68 -0.02 25.92
N TRP A 54 11.71 0.77 26.26
CA TRP A 54 12.45 1.56 25.27
C TRP A 54 13.16 0.69 24.22
N THR A 55 13.53 -0.56 24.57
CA THR A 55 14.18 -1.50 23.64
C THR A 55 13.23 -1.92 22.52
N LEU A 56 11.92 -2.02 22.82
CA LEU A 56 10.89 -2.29 21.82
C LEU A 56 10.81 -1.18 20.79
N PHE A 57 10.93 0.09 21.22
CA PHE A 57 10.96 1.21 20.28
C PHE A 57 12.19 1.20 19.40
N ALA A 58 13.37 0.91 19.96
CA ALA A 58 14.62 0.82 19.21
C ALA A 58 14.61 -0.34 18.19
N ALA A 59 14.17 -1.53 18.62
CA ALA A 59 14.06 -2.71 17.77
C ALA A 59 13.04 -2.49 16.64
N TYR A 60 11.89 -1.87 16.96
CA TYR A 60 10.88 -1.55 15.95
C TYR A 60 11.36 -0.47 14.97
N ALA A 61 12.11 0.51 15.43
CA ALA A 61 12.74 1.50 14.55
C ALA A 61 13.74 0.86 13.57
N ALA A 62 14.44 -0.19 13.97
CA ALA A 62 15.33 -0.93 13.07
C ALA A 62 14.54 -1.65 11.95
N THR A 63 13.32 -2.12 12.20
CA THR A 63 12.46 -2.72 11.14
C THR A 63 12.09 -1.71 10.06
N ALA A 64 12.11 -0.42 10.35
CA ALA A 64 11.82 0.67 9.42
C ALA A 64 12.85 0.78 8.28
N THR A 65 13.96 0.04 8.34
CA THR A 65 14.94 -0.06 7.24
C THR A 65 14.49 -0.99 6.11
N THR A 66 13.32 -1.62 6.21
CA THR A 66 12.77 -2.47 5.15
C THR A 66 12.64 -1.67 3.84
N PRO A 67 13.32 -2.10 2.75
CA PRO A 67 13.23 -1.42 1.46
C PRO A 67 11.85 -1.63 0.82
N ASN A 68 11.44 -0.69 -0.02
CA ASN A 68 10.20 -0.81 -0.80
C ASN A 68 10.41 -1.80 -1.97
N THR A 69 10.19 -3.10 -1.71
CA THR A 69 10.39 -4.17 -2.69
C THR A 69 9.44 -4.05 -3.89
N GLY A 70 8.16 -3.71 -3.68
CA GLY A 70 7.21 -3.48 -4.75
C GLY A 70 7.60 -2.30 -5.66
N GLY A 71 8.15 -1.22 -5.08
CA GLY A 71 8.70 -0.11 -5.85
C GLY A 71 9.92 -0.50 -6.69
N MET A 72 10.82 -1.32 -6.13
CA MET A 72 11.99 -1.85 -6.84
C MET A 72 11.60 -2.81 -7.97
N SER A 73 10.60 -3.66 -7.76
CA SER A 73 10.06 -4.55 -8.80
C SER A 73 9.46 -3.75 -9.95
N ARG A 74 8.60 -2.77 -9.65
CA ARG A 74 8.04 -1.86 -10.67
C ARG A 74 9.12 -1.08 -11.42
N ALA A 75 10.24 -0.73 -10.76
CA ALA A 75 11.38 -0.09 -11.43
C ALA A 75 12.10 -1.05 -12.41
N ARG A 76 12.20 -2.35 -12.09
CA ARG A 76 12.71 -3.37 -13.02
C ARG A 76 11.80 -3.53 -14.24
N TRP A 77 10.49 -3.63 -14.03
CA TRP A 77 9.52 -3.69 -15.13
C TRP A 77 9.62 -2.46 -16.03
N ALA A 78 9.70 -1.26 -15.46
CA ALA A 78 9.86 -0.03 -16.23
C ALA A 78 11.17 0.01 -17.03
N HIS A 79 12.23 -0.66 -16.53
CA HIS A 79 13.50 -0.78 -17.25
C HIS A 79 13.42 -1.81 -18.38
N LEU A 80 12.90 -3.00 -18.10
CA LEU A 80 12.82 -4.12 -19.06
C LEU A 80 11.85 -3.85 -20.21
N LEU A 81 10.72 -3.21 -19.89
CA LEU A 81 9.63 -2.94 -20.84
C LEU A 81 9.67 -1.50 -21.36
N LYS A 82 10.87 -0.92 -21.40
CA LYS A 82 11.07 0.43 -21.93
C LYS A 82 10.67 0.49 -23.41
N GLY A 83 9.66 1.33 -23.71
CA GLY A 83 9.13 1.48 -25.08
C GLY A 83 7.87 0.66 -25.37
N ASP A 84 7.46 -0.22 -24.42
CA ASP A 84 6.22 -0.98 -24.50
C ASP A 84 5.25 -0.61 -23.36
N PRO A 85 4.41 0.41 -23.54
CA PRO A 85 3.49 0.84 -22.51
C PRO A 85 2.36 -0.16 -22.23
N GLU A 86 2.00 -1.05 -23.17
CA GLU A 86 0.98 -2.08 -22.96
C GLU A 86 1.51 -3.18 -22.04
N ALA A 87 2.70 -3.69 -22.32
CA ALA A 87 3.34 -4.68 -21.47
C ALA A 87 3.64 -4.13 -20.05
N LEU A 88 4.08 -2.87 -19.95
CA LEU A 88 4.30 -2.21 -18.66
C LEU A 88 2.99 -2.05 -17.87
N HIS A 89 1.88 -1.75 -18.54
CA HIS A 89 0.56 -1.68 -17.90
C HIS A 89 0.16 -3.04 -17.31
N THR A 90 0.32 -4.11 -18.10
CA THR A 90 0.05 -5.49 -17.63
C THR A 90 0.94 -5.87 -16.45
N ALA A 91 2.23 -5.55 -16.50
CA ALA A 91 3.17 -5.81 -15.41
C ALA A 91 2.78 -5.05 -14.13
N ASN A 92 2.44 -3.76 -14.22
CA ASN A 92 2.00 -2.97 -13.07
C ASN A 92 0.67 -3.48 -12.49
N SER A 93 -0.22 -4.00 -13.32
CA SER A 93 -1.48 -4.60 -12.88
C SER A 93 -1.26 -5.93 -12.16
N PHE A 94 -0.33 -6.75 -12.65
CA PHE A 94 0.09 -7.98 -11.99
C PHE A 94 0.72 -7.68 -10.62
N GLU A 95 1.64 -6.72 -10.54
CA GLU A 95 2.24 -6.29 -9.26
C GLU A 95 1.18 -5.82 -8.26
N GLN A 96 0.17 -5.08 -8.73
CA GLN A 96 -0.92 -4.65 -7.86
C GLN A 96 -1.76 -5.82 -7.37
N ALA A 97 -2.08 -6.78 -8.23
CA ALA A 97 -2.81 -7.98 -7.82
C ALA A 97 -2.01 -8.84 -6.82
N ALA A 98 -0.69 -8.92 -7.00
CA ALA A 98 0.21 -9.59 -6.07
C ALA A 98 0.26 -8.87 -4.70
N ASP A 99 0.33 -7.52 -4.69
CA ASP A 99 0.26 -6.72 -3.47
C ASP A 99 -1.06 -6.99 -2.70
N GLU A 100 -2.20 -6.99 -3.40
CA GLU A 100 -3.52 -7.29 -2.80
C GLU A 100 -3.58 -8.71 -2.22
N LEU A 101 -3.02 -9.68 -2.94
CA LEU A 101 -2.95 -11.06 -2.47
C LEU A 101 -2.10 -11.20 -1.20
N CYS A 102 -0.93 -10.54 -1.17
CA CYS A 102 -0.06 -10.50 0.00
C CYS A 102 -0.73 -9.80 1.19
N TYR A 103 -1.43 -8.69 0.94
CA TYR A 103 -2.18 -7.97 1.97
C TYR A 103 -3.32 -8.82 2.55
N MET A 104 -4.02 -9.59 1.72
CA MET A 104 -5.10 -10.46 2.15
C MET A 104 -4.60 -11.69 2.91
N LEU A 105 -3.60 -12.38 2.36
CA LEU A 105 -3.12 -13.67 2.91
C LEU A 105 -2.12 -13.49 4.07
N GLY A 106 -1.34 -12.40 4.07
CA GLY A 106 -0.29 -12.16 5.06
C GLY A 106 -0.80 -12.19 6.50
N PRO A 107 -1.78 -11.36 6.88
CA PRO A 107 -2.33 -11.37 8.24
C PRO A 107 -2.98 -12.70 8.62
N VAL A 108 -3.67 -13.37 7.68
CA VAL A 108 -4.31 -14.67 7.91
C VAL A 108 -3.27 -15.73 8.21
N LEU A 109 -2.21 -15.79 7.40
CA LEU A 109 -1.11 -16.74 7.59
C LEU A 109 -0.38 -16.46 8.92
N ALA A 110 -0.10 -15.19 9.22
CA ALA A 110 0.54 -14.81 10.47
C ALA A 110 -0.31 -15.21 11.69
N ALA A 111 -1.61 -14.90 11.68
CA ALA A 111 -2.53 -15.27 12.76
C ALA A 111 -2.63 -16.80 12.93
N PHE A 112 -2.72 -17.55 11.83
CA PHE A 112 -2.73 -19.00 11.85
C PHE A 112 -1.46 -19.58 12.47
N LEU A 113 -0.28 -19.12 12.03
CA LEU A 113 1.00 -19.57 12.57
C LEU A 113 1.17 -19.25 14.06
N CYS A 114 0.82 -18.03 14.47
CA CYS A 114 0.87 -17.62 15.87
C CYS A 114 -0.10 -18.41 16.76
N GLY A 115 -1.25 -18.82 16.23
CA GLY A 115 -2.25 -19.56 16.99
C GLY A 115 -2.01 -21.08 17.03
N THR A 116 -1.32 -21.66 16.04
CA THR A 116 -1.18 -23.12 15.92
C THR A 116 0.21 -23.66 16.23
N VAL A 117 1.26 -22.82 16.07
CA VAL A 117 2.66 -23.27 16.23
C VAL A 117 3.25 -22.71 17.54
N PHE A 118 3.51 -21.41 17.59
CA PHE A 118 3.92 -20.65 18.79
C PHE A 118 3.71 -19.15 18.52
N PRO A 119 3.63 -18.29 19.60
CA PRO A 119 3.21 -16.89 19.46
C PRO A 119 4.04 -16.04 18.50
N GLU A 120 5.32 -16.31 18.36
CA GLU A 120 6.24 -15.54 17.50
C GLU A 120 6.39 -16.11 16.08
N ALA A 121 5.74 -17.26 15.78
CA ALA A 121 5.92 -17.98 14.52
C ALA A 121 5.58 -17.13 13.28
N GLY A 122 4.57 -16.29 13.35
CA GLY A 122 4.20 -15.37 12.27
C GLY A 122 5.31 -14.36 11.97
N THR A 123 5.88 -13.73 12.99
CA THR A 123 6.97 -12.76 12.86
C THR A 123 8.24 -13.40 12.30
N LEU A 124 8.62 -14.58 12.82
CA LEU A 124 9.81 -15.30 12.34
C LEU A 124 9.65 -15.78 10.90
N THR A 125 8.47 -16.28 10.54
CA THR A 125 8.17 -16.67 9.15
C THR A 125 8.22 -15.47 8.22
N GLY A 126 7.63 -14.34 8.61
CA GLY A 126 7.69 -13.09 7.86
C GLY A 126 9.12 -12.60 7.64
N ALA A 127 9.96 -12.63 8.69
CA ALA A 127 11.37 -12.27 8.62
C ALA A 127 12.15 -13.21 7.68
N ALA A 128 11.92 -14.52 7.75
CA ALA A 128 12.56 -15.52 6.88
C ALA A 128 12.15 -15.33 5.41
N LEU A 129 10.86 -15.13 5.14
CA LEU A 129 10.34 -14.87 3.79
C LEU A 129 10.88 -13.57 3.22
N LEU A 130 10.95 -12.50 4.02
CA LEU A 130 11.50 -11.22 3.61
C LEU A 130 12.99 -11.33 3.24
N LEU A 131 13.79 -12.01 4.08
CA LEU A 131 15.21 -12.20 3.81
C LEU A 131 15.43 -13.08 2.57
N THR A 132 14.73 -14.21 2.48
CA THR A 132 14.85 -15.12 1.33
C THR A 132 14.41 -14.41 0.05
N GLY A 133 13.28 -13.71 0.08
CA GLY A 133 12.75 -12.97 -1.06
C GLY A 133 13.73 -11.91 -1.56
N ILE A 134 14.32 -11.11 -0.68
CA ILE A 134 15.27 -10.07 -1.11
C ILE A 134 16.60 -10.67 -1.63
N LEU A 135 17.04 -11.79 -1.10
CA LEU A 135 18.23 -12.48 -1.60
C LEU A 135 18.01 -13.02 -3.00
N LEU A 136 16.85 -13.67 -3.24
CA LEU A 136 16.46 -14.15 -4.58
C LEU A 136 16.27 -12.99 -5.57
N PHE A 137 15.65 -11.91 -5.13
CA PHE A 137 15.48 -10.70 -5.92
C PHE A 137 16.83 -10.06 -6.30
N ALA A 138 17.76 -9.97 -5.35
CA ALA A 138 19.08 -9.41 -5.53
C ALA A 138 19.99 -10.30 -6.41
N ALA A 139 19.78 -11.63 -6.39
CA ALA A 139 20.51 -12.57 -7.24
C ALA A 139 20.22 -12.37 -8.73
N GLN A 140 19.02 -11.84 -9.08
CA GLN A 140 18.61 -11.56 -10.46
C GLN A 140 19.17 -10.23 -10.97
N ARG A 141 20.49 -10.18 -11.19
CA ARG A 141 21.21 -8.97 -11.61
C ARG A 141 20.91 -8.55 -13.05
N SER A 142 20.53 -9.49 -13.93
CA SER A 142 20.22 -9.21 -15.33
C SER A 142 19.03 -8.28 -15.53
N THR A 143 18.12 -8.21 -14.55
CA THR A 143 16.92 -7.36 -14.58
C THR A 143 17.10 -6.06 -13.81
N GLU A 144 18.22 -5.90 -13.08
CA GLU A 144 18.48 -4.72 -12.25
C GLU A 144 18.73 -3.49 -13.11
N PRO A 145 18.00 -2.38 -12.91
CA PRO A 145 18.29 -1.13 -13.58
C PRO A 145 19.70 -0.65 -13.22
N PRO A 146 20.50 -0.15 -14.19
CA PRO A 146 21.81 0.35 -13.89
C PRO A 146 21.75 1.55 -12.94
N PRO A 147 22.61 1.60 -11.91
CA PRO A 147 22.67 2.74 -11.01
C PRO A 147 23.05 3.99 -11.80
N ARG A 148 22.32 5.07 -11.60
CA ARG A 148 22.58 6.34 -12.27
C ARG A 148 23.10 7.37 -11.27
N PRO A 149 24.28 7.96 -11.50
CA PRO A 149 24.72 9.11 -10.73
C PRO A 149 23.67 10.20 -10.83
N LEU A 150 23.21 10.70 -9.68
CA LEU A 150 22.28 11.84 -9.67
C LEU A 150 22.98 13.03 -10.33
N SER A 151 22.45 13.51 -11.46
CA SER A 151 22.92 14.79 -11.98
C SER A 151 22.62 15.85 -10.92
N SER A 152 23.55 16.79 -10.70
CA SER A 152 23.38 17.89 -9.76
C SER A 152 22.15 18.77 -10.05
N ARG A 153 21.58 18.64 -11.25
CA ARG A 153 20.38 19.34 -11.74
C ARG A 153 19.08 18.53 -11.60
N ALA A 154 19.11 17.24 -11.24
CA ALA A 154 17.90 16.44 -11.13
C ALA A 154 17.05 16.93 -9.93
N LYS A 155 15.88 17.48 -10.23
CA LYS A 155 14.92 17.95 -9.21
C LYS A 155 14.48 16.78 -8.32
N ALA A 156 14.20 17.05 -7.05
CA ALA A 156 13.60 16.07 -6.16
C ALA A 156 12.21 15.64 -6.72
N PRO A 157 11.81 14.37 -6.62
CA PRO A 157 10.51 13.91 -7.14
C PRO A 157 9.33 14.74 -6.65
N LEU A 158 9.32 15.17 -5.38
CA LEU A 158 8.32 16.07 -4.80
C LEU A 158 8.15 17.40 -5.56
N ARG A 159 9.21 17.88 -6.24
CA ARG A 159 9.18 19.13 -7.02
C ARG A 159 8.89 18.90 -8.50
N ALA A 160 8.70 17.66 -8.91
CA ALA A 160 8.33 17.35 -10.29
C ALA A 160 6.88 17.78 -10.57
N PRO A 161 6.61 18.36 -11.74
CA PRO A 161 5.26 18.82 -12.08
C PRO A 161 4.26 17.67 -11.98
N GLY A 162 3.29 17.88 -11.11
CA GLY A 162 2.23 16.92 -10.90
C GLY A 162 2.50 15.80 -9.93
N MET A 163 3.69 15.61 -9.45
CA MET A 163 3.98 14.61 -8.42
C MET A 163 3.19 14.84 -7.12
N PRO A 164 3.14 16.07 -6.55
CA PRO A 164 2.40 16.30 -5.31
C PRO A 164 0.94 15.83 -5.36
N ALA A 165 0.27 16.01 -6.49
CA ALA A 165 -1.11 15.54 -6.62
C ALA A 165 -1.22 14.01 -6.69
N GLN A 166 -0.26 13.30 -7.32
CA GLN A 166 -0.26 11.84 -7.29
C GLN A 166 -0.02 11.30 -5.87
N LEU A 167 0.88 11.93 -5.12
CA LEU A 167 1.11 11.58 -3.72
C LEU A 167 -0.12 11.86 -2.85
N ALA A 168 -0.83 12.97 -3.10
CA ALA A 168 -2.08 13.29 -2.43
C ALA A 168 -3.20 12.28 -2.77
N VAL A 169 -3.25 11.79 -4.02
CA VAL A 169 -4.15 10.68 -4.40
C VAL A 169 -3.76 9.40 -3.65
N CYS A 170 -2.46 9.06 -3.54
CA CYS A 170 -2.00 7.92 -2.75
C CYS A 170 -2.43 8.04 -1.28
N LEU A 171 -2.27 9.22 -0.68
CA LEU A 171 -2.68 9.48 0.70
C LEU A 171 -4.20 9.32 0.87
N ALA A 172 -4.99 9.85 -0.06
CA ALA A 172 -6.44 9.70 -0.02
C ALA A 172 -6.88 8.24 -0.20
N MET A 173 -6.22 7.47 -1.08
CA MET A 173 -6.46 6.03 -1.23
C MET A 173 -6.10 5.26 0.03
N GLY A 174 -4.97 5.60 0.67
CA GLY A 174 -4.61 5.05 1.97
C GLY A 174 -5.68 5.32 3.02
N ALA A 175 -6.25 6.54 3.04
CA ALA A 175 -7.33 6.88 3.95
C ALA A 175 -8.60 6.06 3.69
N VAL A 176 -8.91 5.73 2.43
CA VAL A 176 -9.99 4.79 2.10
C VAL A 176 -9.72 3.42 2.74
N PHE A 177 -8.51 2.86 2.56
CA PHE A 177 -8.18 1.53 3.09
C PHE A 177 -8.21 1.50 4.62
N GLY A 178 -7.54 2.45 5.29
CA GLY A 178 -7.47 2.48 6.74
C GLY A 178 -8.84 2.72 7.40
N ALA A 179 -9.66 3.60 6.85
CA ALA A 179 -11.00 3.83 7.36
C ALA A 179 -11.90 2.60 7.13
N MET A 180 -11.83 1.99 5.95
CA MET A 180 -12.65 0.82 5.61
C MET A 180 -12.37 -0.35 6.55
N GLU A 181 -11.10 -0.61 6.88
CA GLU A 181 -10.71 -1.65 7.82
C GLU A 181 -11.32 -1.43 9.21
N VAL A 182 -11.09 -0.25 9.80
CA VAL A 182 -11.58 0.08 11.15
C VAL A 182 -13.10 0.06 11.23
N VAL A 183 -13.76 0.66 10.26
CA VAL A 183 -15.23 0.78 10.24
C VAL A 183 -15.89 -0.58 10.04
N THR A 184 -15.33 -1.44 9.16
CA THR A 184 -15.90 -2.78 8.92
C THR A 184 -15.75 -3.67 10.16
N VAL A 185 -14.59 -3.60 10.85
CA VAL A 185 -14.39 -4.32 12.10
C VAL A 185 -15.38 -3.84 13.17
N ALA A 186 -15.52 -2.53 13.34
CA ALA A 186 -16.45 -1.95 14.32
C ALA A 186 -17.92 -2.29 14.03
N PHE A 187 -18.32 -2.27 12.76
CA PHE A 187 -19.68 -2.63 12.35
C PHE A 187 -20.00 -4.11 12.61
N ALA A 188 -19.07 -5.00 12.32
CA ALA A 188 -19.22 -6.44 12.59
C ALA A 188 -19.20 -6.74 14.11
N ASP A 189 -18.37 -6.05 14.86
CA ASP A 189 -18.27 -6.17 16.33
C ASP A 189 -19.56 -5.72 17.02
N ALA A 190 -20.16 -4.60 16.57
CA ALA A 190 -21.44 -4.10 17.06
C ALA A 190 -22.61 -5.09 16.86
N GLN A 191 -22.47 -6.05 15.93
CA GLN A 191 -23.44 -7.11 15.69
C GLN A 191 -23.06 -8.45 16.35
N GLY A 192 -21.97 -8.49 17.14
CA GLY A 192 -21.47 -9.71 17.79
C GLY A 192 -20.78 -10.70 16.84
N HIS A 193 -20.43 -10.28 15.62
CA HIS A 193 -19.86 -11.15 14.58
C HIS A 193 -18.48 -10.66 14.11
N ARG A 194 -17.60 -10.29 15.03
CA ARG A 194 -16.28 -9.72 14.75
C ARG A 194 -15.44 -10.56 13.77
N SER A 195 -15.55 -11.89 13.83
CA SER A 195 -14.84 -12.81 12.92
C SER A 195 -15.24 -12.64 11.44
N VAL A 196 -16.47 -12.18 11.17
CA VAL A 196 -16.98 -11.96 9.80
C VAL A 196 -16.29 -10.75 9.15
N ALA A 197 -15.77 -9.80 9.92
CA ALA A 197 -15.07 -8.63 9.39
C ALA A 197 -13.88 -9.03 8.49
N GLY A 198 -13.10 -10.04 8.90
CA GLY A 198 -11.98 -10.55 8.11
C GLY A 198 -12.43 -11.12 6.75
N VAL A 199 -13.58 -11.81 6.73
CA VAL A 199 -14.15 -12.34 5.47
C VAL A 199 -14.63 -11.20 4.57
N ALA A 200 -15.30 -10.20 5.12
CA ALA A 200 -15.81 -9.05 4.39
C ALA A 200 -14.67 -8.22 3.74
N LEU A 201 -13.59 -7.96 4.50
CA LEU A 201 -12.38 -7.30 3.99
C LEU A 201 -11.62 -8.17 2.98
N GLY A 202 -11.58 -9.49 3.20
CA GLY A 202 -11.04 -10.44 2.23
C GLY A 202 -11.78 -10.44 0.90
N LEU A 203 -13.11 -10.30 0.93
CA LEU A 203 -13.93 -10.17 -0.29
C LEU A 203 -13.66 -8.84 -1.02
N GLN A 204 -13.45 -7.74 -0.29
CA GLN A 204 -13.02 -6.47 -0.88
C GLN A 204 -11.67 -6.62 -1.59
N ALA A 205 -10.69 -7.25 -0.95
CA ALA A 205 -9.38 -7.50 -1.54
C ALA A 205 -9.47 -8.46 -2.74
N ALA A 206 -10.32 -9.48 -2.68
CA ALA A 206 -10.58 -10.38 -3.81
C ALA A 206 -11.17 -9.64 -5.01
N GLY A 207 -12.15 -8.75 -4.78
CA GLY A 207 -12.72 -7.88 -5.82
C GLY A 207 -11.65 -6.98 -6.46
N SER A 208 -10.78 -6.40 -5.65
CA SER A 208 -9.64 -5.59 -6.09
C SER A 208 -8.65 -6.42 -6.93
N CYS A 209 -8.25 -7.59 -6.45
CA CYS A 209 -7.32 -8.48 -7.12
C CYS A 209 -7.83 -8.90 -8.52
N VAL A 210 -9.08 -9.39 -8.59
CA VAL A 210 -9.71 -9.81 -9.84
C VAL A 210 -9.81 -8.62 -10.82
N ALA A 211 -10.27 -7.46 -10.33
CA ALA A 211 -10.37 -6.27 -11.16
C ALA A 211 -8.98 -5.78 -11.64
N GLY A 212 -7.95 -5.88 -10.81
CA GLY A 212 -6.57 -5.56 -11.18
C GLY A 212 -6.05 -6.45 -12.31
N LEU A 213 -6.27 -7.76 -12.22
CA LEU A 213 -5.88 -8.72 -13.27
C LEU A 213 -6.65 -8.46 -14.57
N VAL A 214 -7.96 -8.30 -14.50
CA VAL A 214 -8.78 -7.96 -15.68
C VAL A 214 -8.35 -6.64 -16.30
N PHE A 215 -8.09 -5.63 -15.47
CA PHE A 215 -7.63 -4.32 -15.94
C PHE A 215 -6.27 -4.39 -16.64
N GLY A 216 -5.39 -5.29 -16.20
CA GLY A 216 -4.10 -5.54 -16.83
C GLY A 216 -4.19 -6.21 -18.22
N LEU A 217 -5.28 -6.93 -18.48
CA LEU A 217 -5.54 -7.54 -19.79
C LEU A 217 -6.18 -6.56 -20.78
N LEU A 218 -6.75 -5.47 -20.28
CA LEU A 218 -7.38 -4.44 -21.12
C LEU A 218 -6.32 -3.48 -21.65
N ARG A 219 -6.37 -3.20 -22.95
CA ARG A 219 -5.49 -2.20 -23.55
C ARG A 219 -5.78 -0.81 -22.98
N PRO A 220 -4.76 -0.11 -22.47
CA PRO A 220 -4.98 1.21 -21.90
C PRO A 220 -5.41 2.22 -22.98
N ALA A 221 -6.64 2.68 -22.92
CA ALA A 221 -7.16 3.67 -23.85
C ALA A 221 -6.92 5.10 -23.34
N GLY A 222 -6.31 5.94 -24.17
CA GLY A 222 -6.12 7.37 -23.92
C GLY A 222 -5.09 7.72 -22.85
N PRO A 223 -4.98 9.01 -22.50
CA PRO A 223 -4.00 9.50 -21.54
C PRO A 223 -4.24 8.96 -20.13
N ALA A 224 -3.17 8.62 -19.41
CA ALA A 224 -3.24 8.07 -18.06
C ALA A 224 -3.97 9.01 -17.05
N ASP A 225 -3.83 10.33 -17.23
CA ASP A 225 -4.55 11.32 -16.41
C ASP A 225 -6.09 11.25 -16.57
N ARG A 226 -6.57 11.03 -17.79
CA ARG A 226 -8.00 10.85 -18.04
C ARG A 226 -8.50 9.53 -17.47
N ARG A 227 -7.72 8.48 -17.61
CA ARG A 227 -8.02 7.16 -17.06
C ARG A 227 -8.07 7.21 -15.53
N LEU A 228 -7.12 7.88 -14.87
CA LEU A 228 -7.13 8.07 -13.41
C LEU A 228 -8.45 8.73 -12.95
N ARG A 229 -8.91 9.79 -13.62
CA ARG A 229 -10.16 10.45 -13.25
C ARG A 229 -11.36 9.51 -13.30
N TRP A 230 -11.46 8.69 -14.35
CA TRP A 230 -12.54 7.71 -14.45
C TRP A 230 -12.44 6.62 -13.37
N CYS A 231 -11.24 6.11 -13.11
CA CYS A 231 -11.03 5.12 -12.05
C CYS A 231 -11.38 5.68 -10.67
N VAL A 232 -10.92 6.89 -10.35
CA VAL A 232 -11.24 7.54 -9.06
C VAL A 232 -12.72 7.88 -8.95
N ALA A 233 -13.37 8.32 -10.04
CA ALA A 233 -14.82 8.56 -10.05
C ALA A 233 -15.59 7.26 -9.80
N ALA A 234 -15.22 6.16 -10.47
CA ALA A 234 -15.81 4.85 -10.24
C ALA A 234 -15.59 4.41 -8.79
N MET A 235 -14.37 4.56 -8.25
CA MET A 235 -14.07 4.26 -6.86
C MET A 235 -14.95 5.07 -5.91
N THR A 236 -15.12 6.39 -6.14
CA THR A 236 -15.95 7.24 -5.30
C THR A 236 -17.40 6.77 -5.29
N VAL A 237 -17.94 6.43 -6.45
CA VAL A 237 -19.31 5.90 -6.56
C VAL A 237 -19.45 4.54 -5.88
N LEU A 238 -18.54 3.61 -6.16
CA LEU A 238 -18.63 2.25 -5.60
C LEU A 238 -18.39 2.22 -4.08
N MET A 239 -17.60 3.14 -3.53
CA MET A 239 -17.42 3.28 -2.08
C MET A 239 -18.68 3.74 -1.34
N THR A 240 -19.71 4.22 -2.04
CA THR A 240 -21.02 4.49 -1.42
C THR A 240 -21.82 3.20 -1.14
N LEU A 241 -21.52 2.09 -1.84
CA LEU A 241 -22.28 0.84 -1.68
C LEU A 241 -22.15 0.25 -0.26
N PRO A 242 -20.97 0.15 0.37
CA PRO A 242 -20.86 -0.30 1.76
C PRO A 242 -21.65 0.59 2.73
N LEU A 243 -21.62 1.92 2.54
CA LEU A 243 -22.41 2.86 3.33
C LEU A 243 -23.92 2.59 3.19
N LEU A 244 -24.41 2.44 1.96
CA LEU A 244 -25.82 2.15 1.70
C LEU A 244 -26.23 0.77 2.23
N ALA A 245 -25.38 -0.26 2.05
CA ALA A 245 -25.66 -1.59 2.58
C ALA A 245 -25.76 -1.57 4.11
N ALA A 246 -24.84 -0.89 4.79
CA ALA A 246 -24.86 -0.75 6.25
C ALA A 246 -26.07 0.06 6.73
N ALA A 247 -26.41 1.18 6.06
CA ALA A 247 -27.48 2.09 6.47
C ALA A 247 -28.88 1.54 6.20
N LEU A 248 -29.08 0.88 5.07
CA LEU A 248 -30.43 0.46 4.64
C LEU A 248 -30.82 -0.93 5.14
N THR A 249 -29.84 -1.82 5.32
CA THR A 249 -30.13 -3.24 5.60
C THR A 249 -29.58 -3.72 6.93
N GLY A 250 -28.49 -3.16 7.40
CA GLY A 250 -27.77 -3.66 8.57
C GLY A 250 -27.18 -5.07 8.39
N SER A 251 -27.28 -5.66 7.19
CA SER A 251 -26.86 -7.03 6.91
C SER A 251 -25.38 -7.14 6.60
N LEU A 252 -24.64 -7.96 7.37
CA LEU A 252 -23.24 -8.27 7.10
C LEU A 252 -23.03 -8.97 5.76
N LEU A 253 -24.00 -9.77 5.30
CA LEU A 253 -23.91 -10.45 4.01
C LEU A 253 -23.97 -9.43 2.86
N LEU A 254 -24.93 -8.50 2.89
CA LEU A 254 -25.06 -7.45 1.88
C LEU A 254 -23.89 -6.48 1.94
N LEU A 255 -23.40 -6.16 3.13
CA LEU A 255 -22.18 -5.37 3.31
C LEU A 255 -20.97 -6.06 2.66
N SER A 256 -20.81 -7.38 2.89
CA SER A 256 -19.71 -8.14 2.29
C SER A 256 -19.75 -8.16 0.76
N GLY A 257 -20.96 -8.30 0.19
CA GLY A 257 -21.18 -8.17 -1.26
C GLY A 257 -20.89 -6.77 -1.79
N ALA A 258 -21.30 -5.73 -1.04
CA ALA A 258 -21.01 -4.33 -1.37
C ALA A 258 -19.49 -4.03 -1.33
N LEU A 259 -18.76 -4.58 -0.35
CA LEU A 259 -17.33 -4.45 -0.23
C LEU A 259 -16.59 -5.15 -1.39
N LEU A 260 -17.02 -6.35 -1.80
CA LEU A 260 -16.47 -7.03 -2.97
C LEU A 260 -16.61 -6.17 -4.22
N VAL A 261 -17.78 -5.59 -4.45
CA VAL A 261 -18.03 -4.72 -5.61
C VAL A 261 -17.22 -3.42 -5.49
N ALA A 262 -17.19 -2.79 -4.31
CA ALA A 262 -16.42 -1.56 -4.07
C ALA A 262 -14.90 -1.79 -4.30
N GLY A 263 -14.40 -2.97 -3.93
CA GLY A 263 -13.03 -3.38 -4.17
C GLY A 263 -12.63 -3.35 -5.64
N THR A 264 -13.54 -3.61 -6.56
CA THR A 264 -13.21 -3.67 -8.01
C THR A 264 -12.67 -2.36 -8.58
N ALA A 265 -12.90 -1.21 -7.95
CA ALA A 265 -12.38 0.08 -8.40
C ALA A 265 -11.01 0.44 -7.79
N THR A 266 -10.55 -0.26 -6.74
CA THR A 266 -9.34 0.12 -6.01
C THR A 266 -8.07 -0.19 -6.80
N ALA A 267 -7.90 -1.42 -7.29
CA ALA A 267 -6.72 -1.80 -8.07
C ALA A 267 -6.57 -1.00 -9.38
N PRO A 268 -7.60 -0.79 -10.24
CA PRO A 268 -7.48 0.05 -11.42
C PRO A 268 -7.03 1.48 -11.09
N THR A 269 -7.51 2.04 -9.99
CA THR A 269 -7.12 3.37 -9.52
C THR A 269 -5.65 3.39 -9.10
N MET A 270 -5.21 2.39 -8.31
CA MET A 270 -3.84 2.30 -7.84
C MET A 270 -2.85 2.08 -9.00
N VAL A 271 -3.12 1.13 -9.90
CA VAL A 271 -2.31 0.86 -11.09
C VAL A 271 -2.12 2.13 -11.93
N THR A 272 -3.22 2.84 -12.18
CA THR A 272 -3.16 4.06 -13.00
C THR A 272 -2.40 5.17 -12.28
N ASN A 273 -2.59 5.34 -10.97
CA ASN A 273 -1.86 6.33 -10.19
C ASN A 273 -0.37 6.01 -10.10
N MET A 274 0.01 4.75 -9.87
CA MET A 274 1.42 4.31 -9.84
C MET A 274 2.09 4.48 -11.21
N THR A 275 1.38 4.21 -12.30
CA THR A 275 1.87 4.52 -13.66
C THR A 275 2.18 6.00 -13.83
N LEU A 276 1.33 6.90 -13.32
CA LEU A 276 1.56 8.34 -13.37
C LEU A 276 2.73 8.76 -12.46
N VAL A 277 2.91 8.14 -11.31
CA VAL A 277 4.08 8.33 -10.44
C VAL A 277 5.35 7.94 -11.21
N GLN A 278 5.38 6.78 -11.87
CA GLN A 278 6.51 6.35 -12.68
C GLN A 278 6.84 7.37 -13.80
N GLN A 279 5.83 7.79 -14.56
CA GLN A 279 5.99 8.74 -15.67
C GLN A 279 6.47 10.13 -15.25
N ARG A 280 6.12 10.57 -14.05
CA ARG A 280 6.45 11.90 -13.51
C ARG A 280 7.70 11.94 -12.67
N THR A 281 8.20 10.78 -12.30
CA THR A 281 9.44 10.69 -11.53
C THR A 281 10.62 11.02 -12.43
N PRO A 282 11.50 11.98 -12.02
CA PRO A 282 12.69 12.30 -12.78
C PRO A 282 13.60 11.08 -12.98
N GLU A 283 14.28 11.04 -14.11
CA GLU A 283 15.23 9.98 -14.42
C GLU A 283 16.28 9.80 -13.33
N GLY A 284 16.58 8.55 -12.96
CA GLY A 284 17.53 8.19 -11.91
C GLY A 284 17.00 8.32 -10.48
N ARG A 285 15.68 8.57 -10.30
CA ARG A 285 15.04 8.66 -8.97
C ARG A 285 13.77 7.82 -8.85
N LEU A 286 13.64 6.77 -9.65
CA LEU A 286 12.39 6.03 -9.76
C LEU A 286 12.02 5.34 -8.44
N ASN A 287 12.99 4.72 -7.75
CA ASN A 287 12.74 4.10 -6.46
C ASN A 287 12.34 5.14 -5.39
N GLU A 288 12.96 6.34 -5.41
CA GLU A 288 12.57 7.45 -4.52
C GLU A 288 11.11 7.88 -4.78
N GLY A 289 10.72 8.08 -6.05
CA GLY A 289 9.35 8.46 -6.41
C GLY A 289 8.30 7.43 -6.01
N MET A 290 8.58 6.16 -6.28
CA MET A 290 7.69 5.04 -5.90
C MET A 290 7.58 4.90 -4.37
N THR A 291 8.68 5.08 -3.66
CA THR A 291 8.68 5.02 -2.19
C THR A 291 7.91 6.17 -1.57
N LEU A 292 8.01 7.38 -2.12
CA LEU A 292 7.18 8.52 -1.68
C LEU A 292 5.68 8.24 -1.86
N ALA A 293 5.30 7.58 -2.96
CA ALA A 293 3.91 7.19 -3.19
C ALA A 293 3.42 6.19 -2.14
N VAL A 294 4.21 5.16 -1.83
CA VAL A 294 3.89 4.19 -0.77
C VAL A 294 3.89 4.84 0.61
N THR A 295 4.82 5.76 0.90
CA THR A 295 4.83 6.52 2.16
C THR A 295 3.55 7.37 2.29
N GLY A 296 3.10 8.00 1.19
CA GLY A 296 1.83 8.70 1.15
C GLY A 296 0.63 7.79 1.44
N LEU A 297 0.62 6.59 0.84
CA LEU A 297 -0.40 5.57 1.08
C LEU A 297 -0.45 5.13 2.55
N LEU A 298 0.72 4.80 3.15
CA LEU A 298 0.82 4.40 4.56
C LEU A 298 0.39 5.52 5.50
N GLY A 299 0.80 6.76 5.23
CA GLY A 299 0.32 7.93 5.98
C GLY A 299 -1.19 8.10 5.88
N GLY A 300 -1.74 7.86 4.70
CA GLY A 300 -3.17 7.85 4.45
C GLY A 300 -3.90 6.77 5.25
N ILE A 301 -3.37 5.54 5.30
CA ILE A 301 -3.93 4.45 6.12
C ILE A 301 -4.03 4.90 7.58
N GLY A 302 -2.96 5.46 8.13
CA GLY A 302 -2.98 5.97 9.51
C GLY A 302 -4.02 7.07 9.74
N CYS A 303 -4.12 8.05 8.86
CA CYS A 303 -5.11 9.12 8.94
C CYS A 303 -6.55 8.59 8.79
N GLY A 304 -6.76 7.66 7.85
CA GLY A 304 -8.06 7.04 7.61
C GLY A 304 -8.53 6.19 8.78
N SER A 305 -7.63 5.38 9.36
CA SER A 305 -7.92 4.58 10.56
C SER A 305 -8.28 5.47 11.75
N ALA A 306 -7.55 6.56 11.96
CA ALA A 306 -7.84 7.52 13.02
C ALA A 306 -9.20 8.22 12.81
N ALA A 307 -9.47 8.68 11.58
CA ALA A 307 -10.74 9.33 11.25
C ALA A 307 -11.92 8.35 11.31
N GLY A 308 -11.73 7.10 10.85
CA GLY A 308 -12.72 6.03 10.94
C GLY A 308 -13.03 5.68 12.39
N GLY A 309 -11.99 5.51 13.24
CA GLY A 309 -12.16 5.25 14.67
C GLY A 309 -12.90 6.38 15.38
N TRP A 310 -12.51 7.63 15.13
CA TRP A 310 -13.22 8.79 15.68
C TRP A 310 -14.70 8.81 15.26
N ALA A 311 -15.00 8.53 13.98
CA ALA A 311 -16.36 8.51 13.49
C ALA A 311 -17.20 7.36 14.10
N VAL A 312 -16.58 6.20 14.35
CA VAL A 312 -17.24 5.08 15.05
C VAL A 312 -17.61 5.47 16.48
N GLU A 313 -16.72 6.14 17.20
CA GLU A 313 -16.93 6.54 18.61
C GLU A 313 -17.95 7.66 18.77
N HIS A 314 -17.95 8.66 17.87
CA HIS A 314 -18.75 9.88 18.03
C HIS A 314 -20.04 9.90 17.20
N LEU A 315 -20.14 9.10 16.16
CA LEU A 315 -21.34 9.04 15.30
C LEU A 315 -22.03 7.67 15.43
N SER A 316 -21.59 6.72 14.63
CA SER A 316 -22.00 5.31 14.69
C SER A 316 -21.13 4.48 13.73
N PRO A 317 -21.04 3.14 13.91
CA PRO A 317 -20.35 2.28 12.95
C PRO A 317 -20.91 2.38 11.51
N THR A 318 -22.22 2.62 11.37
CA THR A 318 -22.84 2.81 10.06
C THR A 318 -22.47 4.15 9.41
N ALA A 319 -22.57 5.25 10.15
CA ALA A 319 -22.24 6.58 9.64
C ALA A 319 -20.74 6.72 9.32
N ALA A 320 -19.89 5.99 10.04
CA ALA A 320 -18.45 5.99 9.83
C ALA A 320 -18.01 5.50 8.42
N TYR A 321 -18.87 4.75 7.70
CA TYR A 321 -18.63 4.46 6.27
C TYR A 321 -18.63 5.72 5.38
N GLY A 322 -19.09 6.86 5.88
CA GLY A 322 -18.91 8.15 5.23
C GLY A 322 -17.43 8.58 5.11
N VAL A 323 -16.54 8.11 5.99
CA VAL A 323 -15.11 8.47 5.96
C VAL A 323 -14.42 7.96 4.69
N PRO A 324 -14.49 6.68 4.31
CA PRO A 324 -13.89 6.21 3.05
C PRO A 324 -14.55 6.86 1.81
N VAL A 325 -15.85 7.17 1.85
CA VAL A 325 -16.51 7.89 0.75
C VAL A 325 -15.95 9.30 0.61
N THR A 326 -15.79 10.04 1.71
CA THR A 326 -15.21 11.40 1.68
C THR A 326 -13.75 11.37 1.24
N ALA A 327 -12.95 10.40 1.68
CA ALA A 327 -11.58 10.24 1.23
C ALA A 327 -11.49 9.98 -0.28
N ALA A 328 -12.36 9.12 -0.83
CA ALA A 328 -12.46 8.87 -2.26
C ALA A 328 -12.90 10.12 -3.04
N ALA A 329 -13.86 10.89 -2.52
CA ALA A 329 -14.29 12.16 -3.10
C ALA A 329 -13.15 13.21 -3.11
N VAL A 330 -12.34 13.27 -2.07
CA VAL A 330 -11.14 14.13 -2.01
C VAL A 330 -10.14 13.72 -3.10
N ALA A 331 -9.88 12.41 -3.28
CA ALA A 331 -9.04 11.93 -4.37
C ALA A 331 -9.58 12.36 -5.74
N LEU A 332 -10.91 12.31 -5.94
CA LEU A 332 -11.55 12.77 -7.16
C LEU A 332 -11.34 14.26 -7.38
N LEU A 333 -11.59 15.09 -6.39
CA LEU A 333 -11.36 16.54 -6.47
C LEU A 333 -9.92 16.86 -6.83
N ILE A 334 -8.93 16.22 -6.19
CA ILE A 334 -7.50 16.40 -6.50
C ILE A 334 -7.24 16.05 -7.98
N SER A 335 -7.85 14.98 -8.50
CA SER A 335 -7.69 14.55 -9.89
C SER A 335 -8.31 15.51 -10.91
N LEU A 336 -9.35 16.27 -10.51
CA LEU A 336 -10.08 17.21 -11.36
C LEU A 336 -9.43 18.61 -11.42
N VAL A 337 -8.92 19.13 -10.30
CA VAL A 337 -8.34 20.49 -10.18
C VAL A 337 -7.17 20.71 -11.16
N ARG A 338 -6.58 19.67 -11.71
CA ARG A 338 -5.45 19.71 -12.62
C ARG A 338 -5.74 20.08 -14.08
N ARG A 339 -6.87 20.65 -14.40
CA ARG A 339 -7.20 21.08 -15.78
C ARG A 339 -6.54 22.40 -16.22
N THR A 340 -5.82 23.11 -15.36
CA THR A 340 -5.40 24.49 -15.57
C THR A 340 -3.89 24.72 -15.45
N GLY A 341 -3.06 23.80 -15.93
CA GLY A 341 -1.62 24.01 -16.02
C GLY A 341 -1.02 23.37 -17.25
#